data_982f1c3d089849c499eb79bba1183624
#
_entry.id   982f1c3d089849c499eb79bba1183624
#
_cell.length_a   1.000
_cell.length_b   1.000
_cell.length_c   1.000
_cell.angle_alpha   90.00
_cell.angle_beta   90.00
_cell.angle_gamma   90.00
#
_symmetry.space_group_name_H-M   'P 1'
#
loop_
_entity.id
_entity.type
_entity.pdbx_description
1 polymer ?
#
loop_
_entity_poly.entity_id
_entity_poly.type
_entity_poly.pdbx_seq_one_letter_code
_entity_poly.pdbx_strand_id
1 'polypeptide(L)'
;MNFGKAIDELKKGNKVARKGWNGKGIFIELQTPDKNSKMTHPYIFIDTTGLQTDNPDAPKDRVPWLASQTDMLAQDWEVKHE
;
A
#
# COMPACT_ATOMS: atom_id res chain seq x y z
N MET A 1 -6.92 9.51 -8.34
CA MET A 1 -5.85 10.52 -8.27
C MET A 1 -4.55 9.94 -8.78
N ASN A 2 -3.59 10.80 -9.13
CA ASN A 2 -2.29 10.34 -9.62
C ASN A 2 -1.40 9.84 -8.47
N PHE A 3 -0.25 9.26 -8.81
CA PHE A 3 0.66 8.68 -7.83
C PHE A 3 1.27 9.74 -6.90
N GLY A 4 1.54 10.94 -7.42
CA GLY A 4 2.05 12.03 -6.59
C GLY A 4 1.10 12.38 -5.45
N LYS A 5 -0.19 12.44 -5.74
CA LYS A 5 -1.21 12.68 -4.71
C LYS A 5 -1.35 11.48 -3.77
N ALA A 6 -1.19 10.26 -4.29
CA ALA A 6 -1.19 9.07 -3.44
C ALA A 6 -0.04 9.14 -2.42
N ILE A 7 1.15 9.57 -2.85
CA ILE A 7 2.28 9.75 -1.94
C ILE A 7 1.97 10.81 -0.88
N ASP A 8 1.33 11.91 -1.26
CA ASP A 8 0.93 12.93 -0.28
C ASP A 8 -0.03 12.36 0.76
N GLU A 9 -0.98 11.52 0.33
CA GLU A 9 -1.91 10.86 1.24
C GLU A 9 -1.20 9.88 2.18
N LEU A 10 -0.22 9.14 1.68
CA LEU A 10 0.60 8.26 2.51
C LEU A 10 1.34 9.05 3.60
N LYS A 11 1.86 10.22 3.26
CA LYS A 11 2.56 11.08 4.22
C LYS A 11 1.64 11.63 5.30
N LYS A 12 0.34 11.70 5.03
CA LYS A 12 -0.68 12.09 6.02
C LYS A 12 -1.07 10.93 6.94
N GLY A 13 -0.59 9.72 6.66
CA GLY A 13 -0.94 8.53 7.42
C GLY A 13 -2.11 7.75 6.84
N ASN A 14 -2.55 8.08 5.64
CA ASN A 14 -3.67 7.39 5.01
C ASN A 14 -3.19 6.18 4.23
N LYS A 15 -4.09 5.19 4.11
CA LYS A 15 -3.88 4.00 3.27
C LYS A 15 -4.36 4.31 1.87
N VAL A 16 -3.65 3.87 0.85
CA VAL A 16 -4.05 4.09 -0.53
C VAL A 16 -3.96 2.78 -1.32
N ALA A 17 -4.75 2.69 -2.37
CA ALA A 17 -4.78 1.54 -3.25
C ALA A 17 -5.18 1.98 -4.64
N ARG A 18 -4.93 1.13 -5.63
CA ARG A 18 -5.39 1.38 -6.99
C ARG A 18 -6.71 0.65 -7.21
N LYS A 19 -7.67 1.36 -7.80
CA LYS A 19 -8.95 0.78 -8.17
C LYS A 19 -8.76 -0.40 -9.14
N GLY A 20 -7.77 -0.32 -10.01
CA GLY A 20 -7.48 -1.34 -11.01
C GLY A 20 -6.71 -2.56 -10.52
N TRP A 21 -6.32 -2.61 -9.25
CA TRP A 21 -5.63 -3.81 -8.72
C TRP A 21 -6.59 -4.99 -8.69
N ASN A 22 -6.08 -6.16 -9.09
CA ASN A 22 -6.86 -7.39 -9.11
C ASN A 22 -7.20 -7.90 -7.71
N GLY A 23 -6.32 -7.69 -6.75
CA GLY A 23 -6.56 -8.10 -5.37
C GLY A 23 -7.38 -7.06 -4.62
N LYS A 24 -8.55 -7.44 -4.13
CA LYS A 24 -9.37 -6.56 -3.28
C LYS A 24 -8.96 -6.73 -1.83
N GLY A 25 -9.03 -5.64 -1.07
CA GLY A 25 -8.66 -5.63 0.34
C GLY A 25 -7.18 -5.36 0.59
N ILE A 26 -6.38 -5.15 -0.45
CA ILE A 26 -4.97 -4.81 -0.32
C ILE A 26 -4.78 -3.29 -0.41
N PHE A 27 -3.74 -2.81 0.23
CA PHE A 27 -3.41 -1.38 0.22
C PHE A 27 -1.93 -1.18 0.53
N ILE A 28 -1.43 0.01 0.29
CA ILE A 28 -0.10 0.43 0.74
C ILE A 28 -0.23 1.48 1.82
N GLU A 29 0.77 1.53 2.68
CA GLU A 29 0.81 2.43 3.83
C GLU A 29 2.26 2.82 4.10
N LEU A 30 2.46 3.99 4.72
CA LEU A 30 3.79 4.44 5.11
C LEU A 30 4.09 3.94 6.52
N GLN A 31 5.18 3.23 6.68
CA GLN A 31 5.69 2.85 7.99
C GLN A 31 6.63 3.94 8.48
N THR A 32 6.31 4.50 9.64
CA THR A 32 7.19 5.48 10.29
C THR A 32 7.91 4.77 11.44
N PRO A 33 9.24 4.66 11.38
CA PRO A 33 9.98 3.96 12.44
C PRO A 33 9.91 4.68 13.78
N ASP A 34 9.99 3.89 14.84
CA ASP A 34 10.13 4.39 16.21
C ASP A 34 11.42 3.81 16.82
N LYS A 35 11.62 4.04 18.11
CA LYS A 35 12.86 3.60 18.77
C LYS A 35 13.04 2.08 18.83
N ASN A 36 11.97 1.32 18.62
CA ASN A 36 12.00 -0.14 18.62
C ASN A 36 12.11 -0.72 17.22
N SER A 37 12.05 0.11 16.19
CA SER A 37 12.12 -0.32 14.80
C SER A 37 13.56 -0.61 14.40
N LYS A 38 13.73 -1.58 13.52
CA LYS A 38 15.05 -1.84 12.92
C LYS A 38 15.41 -0.80 11.87
N MET A 39 14.40 -0.36 11.10
CA MET A 39 14.60 0.65 10.05
C MET A 39 14.66 2.03 10.69
N THR A 40 15.47 2.90 10.10
CA THR A 40 15.69 4.25 10.63
C THR A 40 15.01 5.34 9.80
N HIS A 41 14.49 5.00 8.62
CA HIS A 41 13.78 5.93 7.75
C HIS A 41 12.41 5.37 7.39
N PRO A 42 11.42 6.25 7.12
CA PRO A 42 10.12 5.79 6.66
C PRO A 42 10.21 5.02 5.35
N TYR A 43 9.31 4.05 5.17
CA TYR A 43 9.22 3.30 3.93
C TYR A 43 7.78 2.87 3.69
N ILE A 44 7.48 2.58 2.43
CA ILE A 44 6.15 2.14 2.03
C ILE A 44 6.11 0.62 2.06
N PHE A 45 5.05 0.08 2.66
CA PHE A 45 4.82 -1.37 2.63
C PHE A 45 3.46 -1.66 2.02
N ILE A 46 3.31 -2.86 1.48
CA ILE A 46 2.02 -3.35 1.00
C ILE A 46 1.45 -4.31 2.04
N ASP A 47 0.17 -4.17 2.30
CA ASP A 47 -0.56 -5.01 3.26
C ASP A 47 -1.57 -5.85 2.49
N THR A 48 -1.34 -7.15 2.46
CA THR A 48 -2.24 -8.10 1.81
C THR A 48 -3.00 -8.96 2.81
N THR A 49 -2.95 -8.62 4.11
CA THR A 49 -3.60 -9.44 5.14
C THR A 49 -5.12 -9.46 4.98
N GLY A 50 -5.69 -8.42 4.38
CA GLY A 50 -7.13 -8.34 4.10
C GLY A 50 -7.53 -8.80 2.70
N LEU A 51 -6.63 -9.47 1.97
CA LEU A 51 -6.89 -9.92 0.62
C LEU A 51 -8.13 -10.82 0.57
N GLN A 52 -9.08 -10.45 -0.28
CA GLN A 52 -10.31 -11.22 -0.50
C GLN A 52 -10.04 -12.20 -1.63
N THR A 53 -9.99 -13.48 -1.28
CA THR A 53 -9.69 -14.55 -2.23
C THR A 53 -10.31 -15.86 -1.75
N ASP A 54 -10.68 -16.72 -2.70
CA ASP A 54 -11.14 -18.07 -2.42
C ASP A 54 -9.99 -19.07 -2.26
N ASN A 55 -8.76 -18.62 -2.55
CA ASN A 55 -7.59 -19.48 -2.44
C ASN A 55 -7.06 -19.45 -0.99
N PRO A 56 -7.20 -20.53 -0.20
CA PRO A 56 -6.74 -20.55 1.17
C PRO A 56 -5.21 -20.48 1.30
N ASP A 57 -4.48 -20.76 0.22
CA ASP A 57 -3.01 -20.73 0.21
C ASP A 57 -2.43 -19.40 -0.28
N ALA A 58 -3.28 -18.42 -0.60
CA ALA A 58 -2.79 -17.12 -1.04
C ALA A 58 -2.01 -16.44 0.09
N PRO A 59 -0.82 -15.90 -0.19
CA PRO A 59 -0.04 -15.19 0.82
C PRO A 59 -0.79 -13.96 1.35
N LYS A 60 -0.75 -13.77 2.67
CA LYS A 60 -1.36 -12.62 3.33
C LYS A 60 -0.32 -12.04 4.29
N ASP A 61 0.40 -11.05 3.81
CA ASP A 61 1.58 -10.54 4.48
C ASP A 61 1.67 -9.03 4.45
N ARG A 62 2.60 -8.49 5.22
CA ARG A 62 3.05 -7.10 5.14
C ARG A 62 4.52 -7.13 4.75
N VAL A 63 4.83 -6.56 3.59
CA VAL A 63 6.20 -6.55 3.07
C VAL A 63 6.51 -5.18 2.47
N PRO A 64 7.80 -4.79 2.42
CA PRO A 64 8.15 -3.56 1.70
C PRO A 64 7.65 -3.60 0.26
N TRP A 65 7.23 -2.46 -0.25
CA TRP A 65 6.61 -2.37 -1.57
C TRP A 65 7.49 -1.56 -2.53
N LEU A 66 7.58 -2.05 -3.75
CA LEU A 66 8.26 -1.36 -4.84
C LEU A 66 7.22 -1.03 -5.92
N ALA A 67 7.12 0.25 -6.26
CA ALA A 67 6.19 0.69 -7.29
C ALA A 67 6.66 0.25 -8.66
N SER A 68 5.77 -0.37 -9.44
CA SER A 68 6.02 -0.64 -10.84
C SER A 68 5.83 0.65 -11.65
N GLN A 69 6.30 0.65 -12.90
CA GLN A 69 6.04 1.77 -13.81
C GLN A 69 4.54 1.98 -13.98
N THR A 70 3.78 0.89 -14.12
CA THR A 70 2.33 0.96 -14.25
C THR A 70 1.70 1.64 -13.03
N ASP A 71 2.18 1.32 -11.83
CA ASP A 71 1.67 1.94 -10.61
C ASP A 71 2.01 3.43 -10.55
N MET A 72 3.25 3.78 -10.89
CA MET A 72 3.70 5.18 -10.85
C MET A 72 2.95 6.08 -11.83
N LEU A 73 2.53 5.52 -12.96
CA LEU A 73 1.86 6.29 -14.02
C LEU A 73 0.34 6.17 -13.98
N ALA A 74 -0.20 5.42 -13.04
CA ALA A 74 -1.65 5.22 -12.93
C ALA A 74 -2.35 6.47 -12.43
N GLN A 75 -3.62 6.62 -12.82
CA GLN A 75 -4.48 7.72 -12.41
C GLN A 75 -5.63 7.26 -11.52
N ASP A 76 -5.67 5.97 -11.17
CA ASP A 76 -6.77 5.34 -10.43
C ASP A 76 -6.45 5.10 -8.96
N TRP A 77 -5.49 5.83 -8.41
CA TRP A 77 -5.19 5.77 -6.99
C TRP A 77 -6.35 6.35 -6.18
N GLU A 78 -6.63 5.76 -5.04
CA GLU A 78 -7.68 6.22 -4.14
C GLU A 78 -7.28 6.00 -2.68
N VAL A 79 -7.81 6.85 -1.80
CA VAL A 79 -7.65 6.65 -0.36
C VAL A 79 -8.57 5.52 0.05
N LYS A 80 -8.02 4.58 0.84
CA LYS A 80 -8.79 3.45 1.33
C LYS A 80 -9.38 3.80 2.69
N HIS A 81 -10.68 3.90 2.73
CA HIS A 81 -11.42 4.12 3.97
C HIS A 81 -11.84 2.78 4.56
N GLU A 82 -11.77 2.68 5.85
CA GLU A 82 -12.20 1.48 6.58
C GLU A 82 -13.48 1.73 7.35
#